data_fb55d3c3e9dd7f3fc5df6a545c079574
#
_entry.id   fb55d3c3e9dd7f3fc5df6a545c079574
#
_cell.length_a   1.000
_cell.length_b   1.000
_cell.length_c   1.000
_cell.angle_alpha   90.00
_cell.angle_beta   90.00
_cell.angle_gamma   90.00
#
_symmetry.space_group_name_H-M   'P 1'
#
loop_
_entity.id
_entity.type
_entity.pdbx_description
1 polymer ?
#
loop_
_entity_poly.entity_id
_entity_poly.type
_entity_poly.pdbx_seq_one_letter_code
_entity_poly.pdbx_strand_id
1 'polypeptide(L)'
;MELSSSSSTTQIPPWHLKADYVETCNCDYGCPCIFDGFPTYGFCRTLILYHIREGNYGDIKLDGLDVVTAYSWPKAIHEANGTMHLYITKNAIEDNVRHALIDIFSGNAKGEGPFALFAQTIKYILEPHFVDINVKIDGKKSSFSVPNIMDVQVESFVNPVTGEEQDTRIQLPKGLIWKLAEAAKTKLMRITTPTLNFDDSGKNAFYSVVEFKGP
;
A
#
# COMPACT_ATOMS: atom_id res chain seq x y z
N MET A 1 -30.63 9.43 -41.57
CA MET A 1 -30.05 8.19 -40.99
C MET A 1 -29.06 8.63 -39.94
N GLU A 2 -29.53 8.85 -38.70
CA GLU A 2 -28.70 9.34 -37.60
C GLU A 2 -27.93 8.14 -36.98
N LEU A 3 -26.62 8.22 -37.01
CA LEU A 3 -25.77 7.25 -36.32
C LEU A 3 -25.78 7.60 -34.83
N SER A 4 -26.56 6.85 -34.06
CA SER A 4 -26.53 6.87 -32.60
C SER A 4 -25.18 6.34 -32.10
N SER A 5 -24.30 7.24 -31.72
CA SER A 5 -23.08 6.89 -30.98
C SER A 5 -23.46 6.53 -29.55
N SER A 6 -23.64 5.25 -29.27
CA SER A 6 -23.76 4.76 -27.92
C SER A 6 -22.36 4.82 -27.27
N SER A 7 -22.07 5.88 -26.54
CA SER A 7 -20.97 5.92 -25.60
C SER A 7 -21.32 4.95 -24.46
N SER A 8 -20.82 3.72 -24.50
CA SER A 8 -20.87 2.82 -23.36
C SER A 8 -19.94 3.39 -22.27
N THR A 9 -20.50 4.11 -21.33
CA THR A 9 -19.84 4.37 -20.04
C THR A 9 -19.68 3.01 -19.37
N THR A 10 -18.47 2.44 -19.44
CA THR A 10 -18.15 1.20 -18.75
C THR A 10 -18.36 1.44 -17.27
N GLN A 11 -19.43 0.88 -16.72
CA GLN A 11 -19.76 1.03 -15.31
C GLN A 11 -18.68 0.30 -14.51
N ILE A 12 -18.07 0.98 -13.51
CA ILE A 12 -17.10 0.37 -12.61
C ILE A 12 -17.83 -0.70 -11.81
N PRO A 13 -17.37 -1.97 -11.83
CA PRO A 13 -17.99 -3.03 -11.04
C PRO A 13 -17.83 -2.75 -9.54
N PRO A 14 -18.77 -3.19 -8.68
CA PRO A 14 -18.58 -3.15 -7.24
C PRO A 14 -17.39 -4.02 -6.85
N TRP A 15 -16.58 -3.54 -5.90
CA TRP A 15 -15.41 -4.27 -5.44
C TRP A 15 -15.28 -4.20 -3.92
N HIS A 16 -14.61 -5.19 -3.37
CA HIS A 16 -14.29 -5.29 -1.94
C HIS A 16 -12.89 -5.89 -1.78
N LEU A 17 -12.13 -5.37 -0.82
CA LEU A 17 -10.85 -5.91 -0.38
C LEU A 17 -10.80 -5.92 1.15
N LYS A 18 -10.42 -7.07 1.71
CA LYS A 18 -9.98 -7.21 3.09
C LYS A 18 -8.58 -7.79 3.09
N ALA A 19 -7.63 -7.07 3.63
CA ALA A 19 -6.22 -7.43 3.50
C ALA A 19 -5.44 -7.26 4.81
N ASP A 20 -4.41 -8.09 5.00
CA ASP A 20 -3.30 -7.73 5.86
C ASP A 20 -2.55 -6.58 5.21
N TYR A 21 -2.31 -5.56 5.99
CA TYR A 21 -1.72 -4.30 5.57
C TYR A 21 -0.43 -4.07 6.34
N VAL A 22 0.69 -4.04 5.63
CA VAL A 22 1.99 -3.72 6.20
C VAL A 22 2.49 -2.46 5.54
N GLU A 23 2.44 -1.35 6.26
CA GLU A 23 2.92 -0.04 5.81
C GLU A 23 4.28 0.27 6.40
N THR A 24 5.20 0.72 5.56
CA THR A 24 6.49 1.24 5.99
C THR A 24 6.73 2.59 5.34
N CYS A 25 7.32 3.54 6.07
CA CYS A 25 7.63 4.86 5.53
C CYS A 25 8.91 5.45 6.14
N ASN A 26 9.45 6.46 5.46
CA ASN A 26 10.69 7.12 5.86
C ASN A 26 10.57 8.04 7.09
N CYS A 27 9.38 8.27 7.63
CA CYS A 27 9.19 9.09 8.83
C CYS A 27 9.76 8.43 10.09
N ASP A 28 9.98 9.21 11.13
CA ASP A 28 10.22 8.67 12.47
C ASP A 28 8.98 7.97 13.03
N TYR A 29 9.13 7.25 14.12
CA TYR A 29 8.10 6.37 14.71
C TYR A 29 6.78 7.10 14.95
N GLY A 30 5.70 6.46 14.57
CA GLY A 30 4.35 6.97 14.66
C GLY A 30 3.90 7.81 13.47
N CYS A 31 4.77 8.11 12.52
CA CYS A 31 4.50 8.85 11.29
C CYS A 31 3.58 10.09 11.48
N PRO A 32 4.12 11.31 11.55
CA PRO A 32 3.31 12.52 11.81
C PRO A 32 2.15 12.72 10.84
N CYS A 33 2.25 12.20 9.61
CA CYS A 33 1.22 12.36 8.58
C CYS A 33 -0.13 11.76 8.97
N ILE A 34 -0.16 10.69 9.80
CA ILE A 34 -1.41 10.10 10.29
C ILE A 34 -2.11 10.95 11.36
N PHE A 35 -1.42 11.95 11.89
CA PHE A 35 -1.91 12.95 12.85
C PHE A 35 -2.08 14.34 12.20
N ASP A 36 -2.30 14.39 10.89
CA ASP A 36 -2.45 15.61 10.08
C ASP A 36 -1.19 16.52 10.10
N GLY A 37 -0.03 15.94 10.42
CA GLY A 37 1.26 16.62 10.41
C GLY A 37 2.00 16.48 9.07
N PHE A 38 3.14 17.16 8.97
CA PHE A 38 4.04 17.01 7.82
C PHE A 38 5.01 15.84 8.02
N PRO A 39 5.52 15.23 6.92
CA PRO A 39 6.54 14.19 7.01
C PRO A 39 7.77 14.68 7.79
N THR A 40 8.33 13.81 8.64
CA THR A 40 9.48 14.16 9.51
C THR A 40 10.63 14.82 8.75
N TYR A 41 10.90 14.37 7.53
CA TYR A 41 12.02 14.87 6.71
C TYR A 41 11.58 15.73 5.54
N GLY A 42 10.32 16.20 5.52
CA GLY A 42 9.78 17.06 4.48
C GLY A 42 9.42 16.36 3.16
N PHE A 43 9.61 15.05 3.06
CA PHE A 43 9.23 14.22 1.92
C PHE A 43 8.68 12.87 2.39
N CYS A 44 7.94 12.17 1.53
CA CYS A 44 7.35 10.87 1.87
C CYS A 44 7.80 9.78 0.89
N ARG A 45 8.30 8.67 1.43
CA ARG A 45 8.59 7.42 0.70
C ARG A 45 8.00 6.25 1.47
N THR A 46 7.31 5.35 0.79
CA THR A 46 6.62 4.24 1.44
C THR A 46 6.63 2.99 0.57
N LEU A 47 6.76 1.83 1.21
CA LEU A 47 6.52 0.51 0.65
C LEU A 47 5.39 -0.13 1.44
N ILE A 48 4.31 -0.51 0.77
CA ILE A 48 3.09 -1.01 1.40
C ILE A 48 2.70 -2.35 0.78
N LEU A 49 2.61 -3.38 1.62
CA LEU A 49 2.04 -4.67 1.24
C LEU A 49 0.55 -4.73 1.55
N TYR A 50 -0.20 -5.26 0.61
CA TYR A 50 -1.57 -5.74 0.78
C TYR A 50 -1.59 -7.24 0.48
N HIS A 51 -1.72 -8.06 1.51
CA HIS A 51 -2.01 -9.49 1.38
C HIS A 51 -3.52 -9.68 1.44
N ILE A 52 -4.16 -9.93 0.30
CA ILE A 52 -5.62 -9.96 0.17
C ILE A 52 -6.14 -11.26 0.77
N ARG A 53 -6.81 -11.17 1.93
CA ARG A 53 -7.46 -12.31 2.58
C ARG A 53 -8.74 -12.72 1.86
N GLU A 54 -9.53 -11.70 1.51
CA GLU A 54 -10.82 -11.81 0.84
C GLU A 54 -10.95 -10.60 -0.09
N GLY A 55 -11.34 -10.81 -1.33
CA GLY A 55 -11.52 -9.72 -2.28
C GLY A 55 -12.25 -10.12 -3.54
N ASN A 56 -12.94 -9.14 -4.13
CA ASN A 56 -13.57 -9.30 -5.43
C ASN A 56 -13.62 -7.98 -6.19
N TYR A 57 -13.72 -8.07 -7.52
CA TYR A 57 -14.02 -6.98 -8.44
C TYR A 57 -15.10 -7.45 -9.40
N GLY A 58 -16.36 -7.07 -9.16
CA GLY A 58 -17.49 -7.78 -9.74
C GLY A 58 -17.44 -9.25 -9.36
N ASP A 59 -17.48 -10.13 -10.35
CA ASP A 59 -17.41 -11.59 -10.19
C ASP A 59 -15.97 -12.13 -10.13
N ILE A 60 -14.96 -11.27 -10.31
CA ILE A 60 -13.54 -11.66 -10.30
C ILE A 60 -13.07 -11.80 -8.85
N LYS A 61 -12.56 -12.98 -8.48
CA LYS A 61 -11.98 -13.22 -7.15
C LYS A 61 -10.53 -12.74 -7.08
N LEU A 62 -10.18 -12.14 -5.95
CA LEU A 62 -8.85 -11.59 -5.68
C LEU A 62 -8.20 -12.21 -4.43
N ASP A 63 -8.83 -13.23 -3.84
CA ASP A 63 -8.38 -13.88 -2.61
C ASP A 63 -6.97 -14.45 -2.76
N GLY A 64 -6.14 -14.29 -1.73
CA GLY A 64 -4.79 -14.85 -1.67
C GLY A 64 -3.76 -14.16 -2.56
N LEU A 65 -4.12 -13.04 -3.22
CA LEU A 65 -3.19 -12.28 -4.05
C LEU A 65 -2.46 -11.22 -3.24
N ASP A 66 -1.21 -10.97 -3.63
CA ASP A 66 -0.35 -9.97 -3.01
C ASP A 66 -0.13 -8.79 -3.95
N VAL A 67 -0.22 -7.59 -3.41
CA VAL A 67 0.13 -6.36 -4.10
C VAL A 67 1.04 -5.53 -3.22
N VAL A 68 2.14 -5.04 -3.77
CA VAL A 68 2.99 -4.04 -3.12
C VAL A 68 2.91 -2.74 -3.90
N THR A 69 2.60 -1.66 -3.19
CA THR A 69 2.66 -0.29 -3.72
C THR A 69 3.93 0.40 -3.21
N ALA A 70 4.73 0.93 -4.11
CA ALA A 70 5.88 1.76 -3.79
C ALA A 70 5.58 3.20 -4.19
N TYR A 71 5.67 4.12 -3.24
CA TYR A 71 5.41 5.54 -3.47
C TYR A 71 6.61 6.40 -3.09
N SER A 72 6.77 7.49 -3.80
CA SER A 72 7.69 8.57 -3.44
C SER A 72 7.08 9.92 -3.78
N TRP A 73 6.92 10.79 -2.79
CA TRP A 73 6.55 12.19 -2.95
C TRP A 73 7.74 13.07 -2.56
N PRO A 74 8.11 14.06 -3.38
CA PRO A 74 9.23 14.95 -3.09
C PRO A 74 8.99 15.88 -1.89
N LYS A 75 7.74 15.95 -1.42
CA LYS A 75 7.26 16.71 -0.26
C LYS A 75 6.17 15.92 0.47
N ALA A 76 5.30 16.62 1.22
CA ALA A 76 4.11 15.99 1.81
C ALA A 76 3.15 15.47 0.71
N ILE A 77 2.41 14.40 0.99
CA ILE A 77 1.53 13.73 0.02
C ILE A 77 0.58 14.72 -0.67
N HIS A 78 -0.05 15.63 0.10
CA HIS A 78 -1.00 16.62 -0.43
C HIS A 78 -0.36 17.71 -1.31
N GLU A 79 0.96 17.85 -1.32
CA GLU A 79 1.69 18.76 -2.23
C GLU A 79 1.94 18.14 -3.60
N ALA A 80 1.47 16.91 -3.83
CA ALA A 80 1.49 16.17 -5.09
C ALA A 80 2.90 15.89 -5.67
N ASN A 81 2.98 15.70 -6.99
CA ASN A 81 4.19 15.32 -7.73
C ASN A 81 4.77 13.94 -7.34
N GLY A 82 3.93 13.04 -6.84
CA GLY A 82 4.33 11.69 -6.47
C GLY A 82 4.65 10.80 -7.66
N THR A 83 5.44 9.77 -7.38
CA THR A 83 5.69 8.61 -8.24
C THR A 83 5.14 7.37 -7.59
N MET A 84 4.45 6.52 -8.34
CA MET A 84 3.88 5.26 -7.89
C MET A 84 4.34 4.12 -8.77
N HIS A 85 4.64 2.97 -8.16
CA HIS A 85 4.92 1.72 -8.83
C HIS A 85 4.15 0.58 -8.17
N LEU A 86 3.48 -0.23 -8.98
CA LEU A 86 2.76 -1.43 -8.54
C LEU A 86 3.59 -2.68 -8.81
N TYR A 87 3.71 -3.53 -7.80
CA TYR A 87 4.23 -4.88 -7.90
C TYR A 87 3.09 -5.82 -7.54
N ILE A 88 2.66 -6.64 -8.49
CA ILE A 88 1.53 -7.55 -8.37
C ILE A 88 2.07 -8.97 -8.44
N THR A 89 1.59 -9.84 -7.56
CA THR A 89 2.01 -11.24 -7.61
C THR A 89 1.77 -11.85 -8.98
N LYS A 90 2.76 -12.59 -9.50
CA LYS A 90 2.61 -13.33 -10.77
C LYS A 90 1.52 -14.40 -10.71
N ASN A 91 1.01 -14.76 -9.52
CA ASN A 91 -0.13 -15.64 -9.35
C ASN A 91 -1.44 -15.05 -9.88
N ALA A 92 -1.50 -13.73 -10.11
CA ALA A 92 -2.53 -13.08 -10.90
C ALA A 92 -2.32 -13.44 -12.39
N ILE A 93 -2.73 -14.64 -12.80
CA ILE A 93 -2.43 -15.20 -14.12
C ILE A 93 -3.34 -14.61 -15.20
N GLU A 94 -4.63 -14.44 -14.89
CA GLU A 94 -5.64 -13.99 -15.84
C GLU A 94 -5.60 -12.47 -16.04
N ASP A 95 -5.74 -12.01 -17.27
CA ASP A 95 -5.66 -10.58 -17.62
C ASP A 95 -6.77 -9.76 -16.94
N ASN A 96 -7.97 -10.32 -16.77
CA ASN A 96 -9.06 -9.65 -16.03
C ASN A 96 -8.73 -9.47 -14.55
N VAL A 97 -8.05 -10.43 -13.91
CA VAL A 97 -7.56 -10.32 -12.51
C VAL A 97 -6.50 -9.22 -12.41
N ARG A 98 -5.56 -9.18 -13.37
CA ARG A 98 -4.53 -8.14 -13.44
C ARG A 98 -5.13 -6.74 -13.59
N HIS A 99 -6.09 -6.58 -14.53
CA HIS A 99 -6.78 -5.32 -14.74
C HIS A 99 -7.57 -4.89 -13.51
N ALA A 100 -8.27 -5.80 -12.84
CA ALA A 100 -9.00 -5.51 -11.60
C ALA A 100 -8.06 -4.95 -10.49
N LEU A 101 -6.90 -5.59 -10.28
CA LEU A 101 -5.92 -5.12 -9.31
C LEU A 101 -5.34 -3.76 -9.72
N ILE A 102 -4.99 -3.57 -10.99
CA ILE A 102 -4.50 -2.27 -11.48
C ILE A 102 -5.55 -1.20 -11.26
N ASP A 103 -6.82 -1.42 -11.61
CA ASP A 103 -7.91 -0.47 -11.46
C ASP A 103 -8.11 -0.05 -10.00
N ILE A 104 -8.12 -1.01 -9.08
CA ILE A 104 -8.27 -0.72 -7.65
C ILE A 104 -7.07 0.08 -7.14
N PHE A 105 -5.86 -0.44 -7.29
CA PHE A 105 -4.66 0.14 -6.68
C PHE A 105 -4.16 1.42 -7.35
N SER A 106 -4.51 1.68 -8.62
CA SER A 106 -4.30 2.97 -9.28
C SER A 106 -5.37 4.02 -8.97
N GLY A 107 -6.44 3.65 -8.24
CA GLY A 107 -7.54 4.53 -7.89
C GLY A 107 -8.61 4.70 -8.99
N ASN A 108 -8.48 4.02 -10.13
CA ASN A 108 -9.46 4.07 -11.24
C ASN A 108 -10.81 3.47 -10.84
N ALA A 109 -10.78 2.44 -9.99
CA ALA A 109 -12.00 1.79 -9.48
C ALA A 109 -12.79 2.64 -8.49
N LYS A 110 -12.28 3.81 -8.10
CA LYS A 110 -12.90 4.69 -7.09
C LYS A 110 -13.20 3.92 -5.79
N GLY A 111 -13.97 4.51 -4.87
CA GLY A 111 -14.38 3.82 -3.64
C GLY A 111 -13.71 4.35 -2.38
N GLU A 112 -13.84 3.60 -1.30
CA GLU A 112 -13.27 3.91 0.01
C GLU A 112 -11.75 3.65 0.05
N GLY A 113 -11.07 4.20 1.05
CA GLY A 113 -9.64 4.02 1.28
C GLY A 113 -8.76 5.03 0.54
N PRO A 114 -7.45 4.76 0.46
CA PRO A 114 -6.47 5.74 0.02
C PRO A 114 -6.33 5.85 -1.50
N PHE A 115 -6.70 4.82 -2.27
CA PHE A 115 -6.30 4.68 -3.67
C PHE A 115 -6.68 5.87 -4.56
N ALA A 116 -7.96 6.23 -4.61
CA ALA A 116 -8.45 7.33 -5.44
C ALA A 116 -7.93 8.71 -4.96
N LEU A 117 -7.68 8.87 -3.66
CA LEU A 117 -7.10 10.10 -3.10
C LEU A 117 -5.61 10.19 -3.44
N PHE A 118 -4.85 9.13 -3.25
CA PHE A 118 -3.42 9.10 -3.59
C PHE A 118 -3.21 9.30 -5.09
N ALA A 119 -4.04 8.70 -5.94
CA ALA A 119 -3.97 8.89 -7.39
C ALA A 119 -3.98 10.37 -7.80
N GLN A 120 -4.73 11.23 -7.10
CA GLN A 120 -4.77 12.67 -7.37
C GLN A 120 -3.45 13.40 -7.06
N THR A 121 -2.59 12.78 -6.25
CA THR A 121 -1.28 13.33 -5.86
C THR A 121 -0.12 12.75 -6.65
N ILE A 122 -0.39 11.72 -7.47
CA ILE A 122 0.62 11.04 -8.29
C ILE A 122 0.74 11.72 -9.64
N LYS A 123 1.98 12.06 -10.01
CA LYS A 123 2.33 12.60 -11.32
C LYS A 123 2.82 11.51 -12.28
N TYR A 124 3.53 10.52 -11.75
CA TYR A 124 4.13 9.44 -12.54
C TYR A 124 3.66 8.09 -12.01
N ILE A 125 2.82 7.41 -12.80
CA ILE A 125 2.46 6.01 -12.56
C ILE A 125 3.35 5.18 -13.46
N LEU A 126 4.18 4.31 -12.86
CA LEU A 126 5.07 3.43 -13.59
C LEU A 126 4.34 2.16 -14.00
N GLU A 127 4.80 1.50 -15.07
CA GLU A 127 4.24 0.24 -15.55
C GLU A 127 4.23 -0.81 -14.43
N PRO A 128 3.09 -1.47 -14.18
CA PRO A 128 3.00 -2.52 -13.17
C PRO A 128 3.92 -3.70 -13.47
N HIS A 129 4.58 -4.23 -12.45
CA HIS A 129 5.39 -5.44 -12.55
C HIS A 129 4.66 -6.65 -11.97
N PHE A 130 4.55 -7.72 -12.76
CA PHE A 130 4.03 -9.02 -12.32
C PHE A 130 5.21 -9.91 -11.92
N VAL A 131 5.37 -10.12 -10.61
CA VAL A 131 6.60 -10.64 -10.00
C VAL A 131 6.31 -11.67 -8.92
N ASP A 132 7.35 -12.39 -8.50
CA ASP A 132 7.31 -13.14 -7.24
C ASP A 132 7.34 -12.16 -6.07
N ILE A 133 6.38 -12.28 -5.18
CA ILE A 133 6.36 -11.55 -3.91
C ILE A 133 6.44 -12.60 -2.80
N ASN A 134 7.51 -12.57 -2.02
CA ASN A 134 7.64 -13.41 -0.84
C ASN A 134 7.00 -12.68 0.34
N VAL A 135 6.02 -13.28 0.98
CA VAL A 135 5.26 -12.66 2.07
C VAL A 135 5.29 -13.54 3.31
N LYS A 136 5.53 -12.93 4.46
CA LYS A 136 5.32 -13.51 5.78
C LYS A 136 4.47 -12.53 6.60
N ILE A 137 3.23 -12.90 6.91
CA ILE A 137 2.35 -12.15 7.79
C ILE A 137 2.54 -12.66 9.23
N ASP A 138 2.94 -11.75 10.12
CA ASP A 138 3.21 -12.04 11.54
C ASP A 138 3.05 -10.74 12.37
N GLY A 139 1.94 -9.99 12.15
CA GLY A 139 1.70 -8.73 12.86
C GLY A 139 2.88 -7.77 12.73
N LYS A 140 3.37 -7.26 13.85
CA LYS A 140 4.55 -6.37 13.96
C LYS A 140 5.89 -7.03 13.55
N LYS A 141 5.90 -8.28 13.13
CA LYS A 141 7.09 -9.01 12.67
C LYS A 141 6.95 -9.49 11.23
N SER A 142 6.00 -8.92 10.51
CA SER A 142 5.76 -9.21 9.10
C SER A 142 6.96 -8.82 8.23
N SER A 143 7.08 -9.49 7.10
CA SER A 143 8.09 -9.16 6.09
C SER A 143 7.57 -9.45 4.70
N PHE A 144 8.09 -8.71 3.72
CA PHE A 144 7.84 -8.99 2.31
C PHE A 144 9.05 -8.60 1.46
N SER A 145 9.21 -9.28 0.34
CA SER A 145 10.28 -8.95 -0.61
C SER A 145 9.89 -9.26 -2.05
N VAL A 146 10.47 -8.51 -2.96
CA VAL A 146 10.49 -8.81 -4.40
C VAL A 146 11.95 -9.06 -4.78
N PRO A 147 12.31 -10.27 -5.25
CA PRO A 147 13.71 -10.62 -5.51
C PRO A 147 14.44 -9.60 -6.38
N ASN A 148 15.61 -9.14 -5.93
CA ASN A 148 16.47 -8.16 -6.58
C ASN A 148 15.88 -6.74 -6.72
N ILE A 149 14.70 -6.46 -6.17
CA ILE A 149 14.03 -5.17 -6.26
C ILE A 149 13.83 -4.55 -4.88
N MET A 150 13.20 -5.25 -3.94
CA MET A 150 12.92 -4.71 -2.61
C MET A 150 12.97 -5.77 -1.52
N ASP A 151 13.26 -5.30 -0.31
CA ASP A 151 13.24 -6.11 0.91
C ASP A 151 12.73 -5.25 2.07
N VAL A 152 11.72 -5.76 2.78
CA VAL A 152 11.09 -5.11 3.92
C VAL A 152 10.94 -6.11 5.06
N GLN A 153 11.43 -5.73 6.24
CA GLN A 153 11.30 -6.48 7.48
C GLN A 153 10.85 -5.54 8.58
N VAL A 154 9.74 -5.87 9.22
CA VAL A 154 9.20 -5.12 10.34
C VAL A 154 9.58 -5.79 11.65
N GLU A 155 9.81 -5.00 12.69
CA GLU A 155 10.08 -5.49 14.04
C GLU A 155 9.34 -4.65 15.09
N SER A 156 8.98 -5.30 16.20
CA SER A 156 8.36 -4.62 17.34
C SER A 156 9.30 -3.62 17.99
N PHE A 157 8.75 -2.60 18.64
CA PHE A 157 9.50 -1.81 19.59
C PHE A 157 9.86 -2.68 20.80
N VAL A 158 11.06 -2.50 21.29
CA VAL A 158 11.59 -3.23 22.45
C VAL A 158 12.09 -2.24 23.47
N ASN A 159 11.77 -2.46 24.74
CA ASN A 159 12.32 -1.69 25.85
C ASN A 159 13.85 -1.93 25.90
N PRO A 160 14.68 -0.91 25.77
CA PRO A 160 16.14 -1.08 25.70
C PRO A 160 16.78 -1.57 27.01
N VAL A 161 16.04 -1.50 28.13
CA VAL A 161 16.52 -1.93 29.45
C VAL A 161 16.10 -3.37 29.78
N THR A 162 14.79 -3.69 29.55
CA THR A 162 14.25 -5.00 29.94
C THR A 162 14.26 -6.02 28.81
N GLY A 163 14.36 -5.58 27.54
CA GLY A 163 14.24 -6.43 26.38
C GLY A 163 12.80 -6.83 26.04
N GLU A 164 11.80 -6.33 26.77
CA GLU A 164 10.40 -6.65 26.55
C GLU A 164 9.83 -5.93 25.33
N GLU A 165 9.04 -6.63 24.53
CA GLU A 165 8.35 -6.05 23.40
C GLU A 165 7.22 -5.12 23.88
N GLN A 166 7.07 -3.98 23.16
CA GLN A 166 5.99 -3.04 23.37
C GLN A 166 4.75 -3.46 22.57
N ASP A 167 3.58 -3.46 23.20
CA ASP A 167 2.31 -3.60 22.52
C ASP A 167 1.71 -2.21 22.21
N THR A 168 2.39 -1.47 21.32
CA THR A 168 1.96 -0.13 20.93
C THR A 168 0.92 -0.21 19.83
N ARG A 169 -0.25 0.41 20.05
CA ARG A 169 -1.34 0.51 19.09
C ARG A 169 -1.80 1.95 18.95
N ILE A 170 -2.22 2.30 17.73
CA ILE A 170 -2.79 3.61 17.42
C ILE A 170 -4.21 3.40 16.93
N GLN A 171 -5.15 4.09 17.55
CA GLN A 171 -6.56 4.06 17.18
C GLN A 171 -6.96 5.39 16.56
N LEU A 172 -7.45 5.34 15.32
CA LEU A 172 -7.97 6.49 14.57
C LEU A 172 -9.40 6.17 14.11
N PRO A 173 -10.44 6.48 14.90
CA PRO A 173 -11.82 6.11 14.57
C PRO A 173 -12.31 6.63 13.22
N LYS A 174 -11.74 7.73 12.74
CA LYS A 174 -12.01 8.35 11.43
C LYS A 174 -10.86 8.17 10.44
N GLY A 175 -9.89 7.30 10.72
CA GLY A 175 -8.74 7.07 9.86
C GLY A 175 -9.16 6.66 8.44
N LEU A 176 -8.50 7.22 7.44
CA LEU A 176 -8.77 6.93 6.02
C LEU A 176 -8.37 5.51 5.65
N ILE A 177 -7.21 5.05 6.13
CA ILE A 177 -6.61 3.77 5.74
C ILE A 177 -7.02 2.68 6.73
N TRP A 178 -6.82 2.92 8.02
CA TRP A 178 -7.13 1.97 9.07
C TRP A 178 -7.72 2.68 10.30
N LYS A 179 -8.50 1.94 11.11
CA LYS A 179 -9.10 2.41 12.36
C LYS A 179 -8.27 2.06 13.59
N LEU A 180 -7.51 0.98 13.48
CA LEU A 180 -6.59 0.48 14.50
C LEU A 180 -5.37 -0.11 13.80
N ALA A 181 -4.18 0.27 14.21
CA ALA A 181 -2.94 -0.32 13.74
C ALA A 181 -1.99 -0.64 14.91
N GLU A 182 -1.24 -1.71 14.76
CA GLU A 182 -0.09 -2.00 15.58
C GLU A 182 1.08 -1.17 15.09
N ALA A 183 1.66 -0.34 15.95
CA ALA A 183 2.83 0.46 15.63
C ALA A 183 4.11 -0.35 15.82
N ALA A 184 5.01 -0.22 14.87
CA ALA A 184 6.26 -0.94 14.78
C ALA A 184 7.34 -0.08 14.13
N LYS A 185 8.51 -0.66 13.88
CA LYS A 185 9.57 -0.03 13.10
C LYS A 185 10.10 -0.98 12.03
N THR A 186 10.73 -0.44 11.01
CA THR A 186 11.41 -1.25 10.02
C THR A 186 12.77 -1.69 10.57
N LYS A 187 13.07 -2.99 10.50
CA LYS A 187 14.44 -3.51 10.59
C LYS A 187 15.15 -3.28 9.26
N LEU A 188 14.42 -3.46 8.17
CA LEU A 188 14.88 -3.24 6.81
C LEU A 188 13.74 -2.65 5.98
N MET A 189 14.02 -1.61 5.20
CA MET A 189 13.14 -1.02 4.21
C MET A 189 13.98 -0.49 3.05
N ARG A 190 14.09 -1.29 2.01
CA ARG A 190 14.93 -0.95 0.86
C ARG A 190 14.24 -1.30 -0.45
N ILE A 191 14.42 -0.43 -1.45
CA ILE A 191 14.07 -0.67 -2.84
C ILE A 191 15.21 -0.17 -3.74
N THR A 192 15.51 -0.94 -4.79
CA THR A 192 16.58 -0.62 -5.74
C THR A 192 16.05 -0.80 -7.15
N THR A 193 15.60 0.29 -7.76
CA THR A 193 15.21 0.36 -9.18
C THR A 193 15.80 1.64 -9.79
N PRO A 194 15.80 1.78 -11.11
CA PRO A 194 16.26 3.03 -11.74
C PRO A 194 15.48 4.28 -11.30
N THR A 195 14.21 4.14 -10.93
CA THR A 195 13.32 5.26 -10.58
C THR A 195 13.16 5.44 -9.08
N LEU A 196 13.07 4.34 -8.33
CA LEU A 196 12.94 4.34 -6.88
C LEU A 196 14.15 3.61 -6.29
N ASN A 197 15.03 4.36 -5.65
CA ASN A 197 16.24 3.81 -5.04
C ASN A 197 16.47 4.47 -3.68
N PHE A 198 16.16 3.74 -2.60
CA PHE A 198 16.35 4.22 -1.24
C PHE A 198 16.46 3.09 -0.23
N ASP A 199 17.08 3.41 0.91
CA ASP A 199 17.12 2.61 2.12
C ASP A 199 16.68 3.50 3.29
N ASP A 200 15.47 3.24 3.78
CA ASP A 200 14.85 3.92 4.92
C ASP A 200 14.65 2.95 6.10
N SER A 201 15.63 2.08 6.32
CA SER A 201 15.65 1.14 7.45
C SER A 201 15.68 1.87 8.81
N GLY A 202 15.12 1.25 9.84
CA GLY A 202 15.04 1.83 11.17
C GLY A 202 13.99 2.93 11.34
N LYS A 203 13.04 3.04 10.42
CA LYS A 203 11.99 4.05 10.37
C LYS A 203 10.62 3.46 10.74
N ASN A 204 9.57 4.22 10.49
CA ASN A 204 8.22 3.85 10.87
C ASN A 204 7.67 2.62 10.13
N ALA A 205 6.88 1.82 10.84
CA ALA A 205 6.05 0.76 10.27
C ALA A 205 4.72 0.64 11.02
N PHE A 206 3.70 0.17 10.30
CA PHE A 206 2.40 -0.22 10.86
C PHE A 206 1.97 -1.57 10.31
N TYR A 207 1.29 -2.33 11.15
CA TYR A 207 0.51 -3.49 10.73
C TYR A 207 -0.96 -3.25 11.08
N SER A 208 -1.86 -3.58 10.16
CA SER A 208 -3.31 -3.55 10.37
C SER A 208 -4.01 -4.59 9.50
N VAL A 209 -5.26 -4.85 9.80
CA VAL A 209 -6.19 -5.46 8.84
C VAL A 209 -7.09 -4.34 8.33
N VAL A 210 -7.06 -4.13 7.02
CA VAL A 210 -7.82 -3.08 6.35
C VAL A 210 -8.97 -3.67 5.56
N GLU A 211 -10.02 -2.89 5.37
CA GLU A 211 -11.17 -3.26 4.56
C GLU A 211 -11.61 -2.05 3.75
N PHE A 212 -11.70 -2.23 2.43
CA PHE A 212 -12.08 -1.19 1.46
C PHE A 212 -13.11 -1.74 0.49
N LYS A 213 -13.96 -0.86 -0.02
CA LYS A 213 -14.95 -1.21 -1.05
C LYS A 213 -15.21 -0.05 -2.02
N GLY A 214 -15.64 -0.38 -3.18
CA GLY A 214 -16.01 0.58 -4.23
C GLY A 214 -17.41 0.34 -4.79
N PRO A 215 -17.84 1.27 -5.68
CA PRO A 215 -19.22 1.55 -6.01
C PRO A 215 -20.02 0.36 -6.41
#